data_1d45fc2ecaef032939ec588992797c83
#
_entry.id   1d45fc2ecaef032939ec588992797c83
#
_cell.length_a   1.000
_cell.length_b   1.000
_cell.length_c   1.000
_cell.angle_alpha   90.00
_cell.angle_beta   90.00
_cell.angle_gamma   90.00
#
_symmetry.space_group_name_H-M   'P 1'
#
loop_
_entity.id
_entity.type
_entity.pdbx_description
1 polymer ?
#
loop_
_entity_poly.entity_id
_entity_poly.type
_entity_poly.pdbx_seq_one_letter_code
_entity_poly.pdbx_strand_id
1 'polypeptide(L)'
;MTSRMILSAIGSDRPGLTQALAEAVLGAGGNWLESHLSHLGGQYVGAVLVEIAPERVAELEQAVRSVDAKGLHVRVLAAGDPPPPGTAETLKIELVGQDRPGIVREVTAALAPLGVNIEDLVTSTENSAWSGELLFRAAARLSLPAQVKRDQVQDALEAISAEIIVDFTFTAAAR
;
A
#
# COMPACT_ATOMS: atom_id res chain seq x y z
N MET A 1 -24.57 6.73 13.56
CA MET A 1 -23.12 6.45 13.59
C MET A 1 -22.82 5.54 12.43
N THR A 2 -21.67 5.70 11.75
CA THR A 2 -21.20 4.82 10.69
C THR A 2 -19.99 4.03 11.17
N SER A 3 -19.80 2.84 10.63
CA SER A 3 -18.61 2.01 10.84
C SER A 3 -17.75 2.02 9.59
N ARG A 4 -16.45 2.00 9.77
CA ARG A 4 -15.49 1.83 8.68
C ARG A 4 -15.04 0.37 8.62
N MET A 5 -15.08 -0.19 7.42
CA MET A 5 -14.70 -1.57 7.16
C MET A 5 -13.65 -1.61 6.05
N ILE A 6 -12.71 -2.55 6.16
CA ILE A 6 -11.73 -2.85 5.12
C ILE A 6 -12.15 -4.15 4.44
N LEU A 7 -12.28 -4.10 3.13
CA LEU A 7 -12.47 -5.27 2.28
C LEU A 7 -11.12 -5.64 1.67
N SER A 8 -10.48 -6.72 2.14
CA SER A 8 -9.29 -7.24 1.47
C SER A 8 -9.69 -8.23 0.40
N ALA A 9 -9.19 -8.03 -0.82
CA ALA A 9 -9.59 -8.80 -1.99
C ALA A 9 -8.37 -9.44 -2.66
N ILE A 10 -8.52 -10.71 -3.05
CA ILE A 10 -7.55 -11.43 -3.88
C ILE A 10 -8.28 -12.44 -4.78
N GLY A 11 -7.91 -12.49 -6.06
CA GLY A 11 -8.50 -13.45 -6.99
C GLY A 11 -7.90 -13.38 -8.37
N SER A 12 -8.34 -14.30 -9.24
CA SER A 12 -7.91 -14.31 -10.63
C SER A 12 -8.41 -13.06 -11.35
N ASP A 13 -7.49 -12.43 -12.11
CA ASP A 13 -7.82 -11.24 -12.87
C ASP A 13 -8.88 -11.54 -13.95
N ARG A 14 -10.03 -10.89 -13.84
CA ARG A 14 -11.12 -10.97 -14.80
C ARG A 14 -11.82 -9.62 -14.91
N PRO A 15 -12.25 -9.22 -16.11
CA PRO A 15 -13.08 -8.02 -16.28
C PRO A 15 -14.34 -8.07 -15.42
N GLY A 16 -14.69 -6.96 -14.78
CA GLY A 16 -15.90 -6.79 -13.99
C GLY A 16 -15.80 -7.12 -12.51
N LEU A 17 -14.65 -7.58 -11.99
CA LEU A 17 -14.50 -7.87 -10.55
C LEU A 17 -14.67 -6.64 -9.69
N THR A 18 -14.05 -5.52 -10.07
CA THR A 18 -14.19 -4.24 -9.35
C THR A 18 -15.65 -3.77 -9.36
N GLN A 19 -16.33 -3.91 -10.50
CA GLN A 19 -17.75 -3.56 -10.60
C GLN A 19 -18.59 -4.43 -9.67
N ALA A 20 -18.37 -5.75 -9.68
CA ALA A 20 -19.10 -6.66 -8.81
C ALA A 20 -18.90 -6.36 -7.33
N LEU A 21 -17.67 -5.97 -6.92
CA LEU A 21 -17.39 -5.56 -5.56
C LEU A 21 -18.08 -4.23 -5.21
N ALA A 22 -18.05 -3.27 -6.12
CA ALA A 22 -18.73 -1.98 -5.92
C ALA A 22 -20.27 -2.16 -5.85
N GLU A 23 -20.84 -3.03 -6.66
CA GLU A 23 -22.27 -3.38 -6.60
C GLU A 23 -22.65 -4.04 -5.26
N ALA A 24 -21.78 -4.94 -4.74
CA ALA A 24 -21.99 -5.57 -3.44
C ALA A 24 -21.96 -4.54 -2.30
N VAL A 25 -21.00 -3.60 -2.32
CA VAL A 25 -20.91 -2.51 -1.34
C VAL A 25 -22.14 -1.61 -1.42
N LEU A 26 -22.53 -1.18 -2.61
CA LEU A 26 -23.72 -0.33 -2.82
C LEU A 26 -25.00 -1.02 -2.39
N GLY A 27 -25.18 -2.29 -2.76
CA GLY A 27 -26.36 -3.11 -2.42
C GLY A 27 -26.51 -3.28 -0.91
N ALA A 28 -25.40 -3.39 -0.17
CA ALA A 28 -25.40 -3.39 1.29
C ALA A 28 -25.58 -1.98 1.89
N GLY A 29 -25.74 -0.92 1.09
CA GLY A 29 -25.88 0.46 1.55
C GLY A 29 -24.57 1.06 2.08
N GLY A 30 -23.45 0.50 1.68
CA GLY A 30 -22.12 1.02 1.99
C GLY A 30 -21.69 2.12 1.02
N ASN A 31 -20.78 2.96 1.46
CA ASN A 31 -20.11 3.97 0.65
C ASN A 31 -18.63 3.59 0.48
N TRP A 32 -18.15 3.55 -0.77
CA TRP A 32 -16.75 3.32 -1.12
C TRP A 32 -15.95 4.60 -0.89
N LEU A 33 -14.96 4.57 0.00
CA LEU A 33 -14.18 5.75 0.38
C LEU A 33 -12.83 5.81 -0.32
N GLU A 34 -12.06 4.72 -0.22
CA GLU A 34 -10.67 4.65 -0.69
C GLU A 34 -10.35 3.23 -1.14
N SER A 35 -9.43 3.07 -2.07
CA SER A 35 -8.99 1.73 -2.47
C SER A 35 -7.56 1.72 -3.02
N HIS A 36 -6.89 0.60 -2.76
CA HIS A 36 -5.61 0.23 -3.35
C HIS A 36 -5.77 -1.15 -3.98
N LEU A 37 -5.94 -1.19 -5.29
CA LEU A 37 -6.20 -2.40 -6.06
C LEU A 37 -5.21 -2.45 -7.23
N SER A 38 -4.58 -3.60 -7.45
CA SER A 38 -3.56 -3.78 -8.48
C SER A 38 -3.48 -5.21 -8.98
N HIS A 39 -2.72 -5.39 -10.08
CA HIS A 39 -2.33 -6.71 -10.56
C HIS A 39 -0.97 -7.08 -9.96
N LEU A 40 -0.89 -8.23 -9.33
CA LEU A 40 0.34 -8.76 -8.77
C LEU A 40 0.42 -10.27 -8.97
N GLY A 41 1.47 -10.72 -9.65
CA GLY A 41 1.69 -12.14 -9.89
C GLY A 41 0.55 -12.85 -10.65
N GLY A 42 -0.12 -12.15 -11.57
CA GLY A 42 -1.27 -12.68 -12.32
C GLY A 42 -2.58 -12.72 -11.54
N GLN A 43 -2.62 -12.12 -10.36
CA GLN A 43 -3.82 -11.98 -9.54
C GLN A 43 -4.23 -10.52 -9.42
N TYR A 44 -5.53 -10.28 -9.23
CA TYR A 44 -6.08 -9.01 -8.81
C TYR A 44 -6.11 -8.95 -7.29
N VAL A 45 -5.43 -8.00 -6.68
CA VAL A 45 -5.21 -7.95 -5.23
C VAL A 45 -5.37 -6.54 -4.69
N GLY A 46 -5.76 -6.42 -3.43
CA GLY A 46 -5.74 -5.15 -2.72
C GLY A 46 -6.74 -5.02 -1.61
N ALA A 47 -7.05 -3.77 -1.27
CA ALA A 47 -7.98 -3.43 -0.21
C ALA A 47 -8.85 -2.24 -0.58
N VAL A 48 -10.05 -2.20 0.01
CA VAL A 48 -11.04 -1.13 -0.14
C VAL A 48 -11.52 -0.71 1.23
N LEU A 49 -11.50 0.58 1.50
CA LEU A 49 -12.11 1.17 2.69
C LEU A 49 -13.54 1.59 2.36
N VAL A 50 -14.48 1.11 3.14
CA VAL A 50 -15.91 1.43 2.99
C VAL A 50 -16.48 1.96 4.29
N GLU A 51 -17.47 2.82 4.18
CA GLU A 51 -18.28 3.28 5.30
C GLU A 51 -19.68 2.68 5.20
N ILE A 52 -20.22 2.17 6.32
CA ILE A 52 -21.51 1.49 6.35
C ILE A 52 -22.17 1.68 7.71
N ALA A 53 -23.49 1.60 7.77
CA ALA A 53 -24.22 1.55 9.03
C ALA A 53 -23.88 0.24 9.79
N PRO A 54 -23.60 0.28 11.11
CA PRO A 54 -23.18 -0.88 11.88
C PRO A 54 -24.12 -2.09 11.75
N GLU A 55 -25.42 -1.84 11.71
CA GLU A 55 -26.47 -2.83 11.58
C GLU A 55 -26.49 -3.53 10.21
N ARG A 56 -25.83 -2.97 9.20
CA ARG A 56 -25.76 -3.52 7.84
C ARG A 56 -24.44 -4.22 7.51
N VAL A 57 -23.52 -4.31 8.47
CA VAL A 57 -22.22 -5.00 8.26
C VAL A 57 -22.43 -6.47 7.89
N ALA A 58 -23.37 -7.16 8.51
CA ALA A 58 -23.70 -8.55 8.18
C ALA A 58 -24.23 -8.70 6.71
N GLU A 59 -24.97 -7.71 6.22
CA GLU A 59 -25.44 -7.67 4.84
C GLU A 59 -24.26 -7.50 3.86
N LEU A 60 -23.29 -6.63 4.22
CA LEU A 60 -22.06 -6.45 3.45
C LEU A 60 -21.26 -7.75 3.38
N GLU A 61 -21.06 -8.43 4.52
CA GLU A 61 -20.35 -9.72 4.55
C GLU A 61 -21.03 -10.77 3.68
N GLN A 62 -22.37 -10.80 3.67
CA GLN A 62 -23.12 -11.71 2.79
C GLN A 62 -23.01 -11.32 1.32
N ALA A 63 -23.09 -10.01 1.01
CA ALA A 63 -23.02 -9.52 -0.35
C ALA A 63 -21.64 -9.82 -0.99
N VAL A 64 -20.54 -9.60 -0.26
CA VAL A 64 -19.21 -9.88 -0.78
C VAL A 64 -18.91 -11.36 -0.98
N ARG A 65 -19.55 -12.27 -0.24
CA ARG A 65 -19.47 -13.72 -0.49
C ARG A 65 -20.00 -14.10 -1.88
N SER A 66 -20.95 -13.35 -2.42
CA SER A 66 -21.44 -13.57 -3.79
C SER A 66 -20.37 -13.23 -4.85
N VAL A 67 -19.42 -12.38 -4.51
CA VAL A 67 -18.28 -12.02 -5.35
C VAL A 67 -17.23 -13.15 -5.37
N ASP A 68 -17.10 -13.93 -4.29
CA ASP A 68 -16.25 -15.13 -4.23
C ASP A 68 -16.60 -16.13 -5.33
N ALA A 69 -17.88 -16.31 -5.62
CA ALA A 69 -18.34 -17.18 -6.70
C ALA A 69 -17.86 -16.72 -8.08
N LYS A 70 -17.49 -15.44 -8.23
CA LYS A 70 -16.90 -14.87 -9.45
C LYS A 70 -15.36 -14.97 -9.48
N GLY A 71 -14.74 -15.54 -8.43
CA GLY A 71 -13.32 -15.79 -8.35
C GLY A 71 -12.51 -14.68 -7.66
N LEU A 72 -13.16 -13.79 -6.93
CA LEU A 72 -12.52 -12.78 -6.07
C LEU A 72 -12.85 -13.08 -4.61
N HIS A 73 -11.86 -13.55 -3.86
CA HIS A 73 -12.00 -13.81 -2.42
C HIS A 73 -11.92 -12.51 -1.64
N VAL A 74 -12.96 -12.18 -0.91
CA VAL A 74 -13.06 -10.94 -0.15
C VAL A 74 -13.22 -11.25 1.33
N ARG A 75 -12.42 -10.58 2.17
CA ARG A 75 -12.58 -10.60 3.63
C ARG A 75 -12.98 -9.22 4.12
N VAL A 76 -13.93 -9.18 5.03
CA VAL A 76 -14.39 -7.96 5.70
C VAL A 76 -13.74 -7.87 7.08
N LEU A 77 -13.12 -6.74 7.36
CA LEU A 77 -12.43 -6.46 8.63
C LEU A 77 -12.87 -5.08 9.13
N ALA A 78 -12.99 -4.90 10.43
CA ALA A 78 -13.16 -3.56 10.97
C ALA A 78 -11.92 -2.72 10.70
N ALA A 79 -12.10 -1.51 10.21
CA ALA A 79 -11.00 -0.56 10.08
C ALA A 79 -10.59 -0.05 11.47
N GLY A 80 -9.29 0.18 11.65
CA GLY A 80 -8.78 0.89 12.81
C GLY A 80 -9.15 2.38 12.79
N ASP A 81 -8.96 3.05 13.90
CA ASP A 81 -9.07 4.51 13.94
C ASP A 81 -8.01 5.13 13.01
N PRO A 82 -8.36 6.19 12.27
CA PRO A 82 -7.37 6.91 11.51
C PRO A 82 -6.29 7.44 12.47
N PRO A 83 -5.00 7.39 12.06
CA PRO A 83 -3.97 7.99 12.88
C PRO A 83 -4.34 9.45 13.17
N PRO A 84 -4.05 9.96 14.38
CA PRO A 84 -4.32 11.36 14.70
C PRO A 84 -3.64 12.24 13.64
N PRO A 85 -4.28 13.34 13.23
CA PRO A 85 -3.67 14.28 12.30
C PRO A 85 -2.34 14.74 12.89
N GLY A 86 -1.26 14.18 12.39
CA GLY A 86 0.09 14.41 12.87
C GLY A 86 0.79 15.47 12.05
N THR A 87 1.69 16.18 12.67
CA THR A 87 2.68 17.07 12.02
C THR A 87 3.82 16.28 11.36
N ALA A 88 3.62 14.98 11.12
CA ALA A 88 4.62 14.14 10.49
C ALA A 88 4.90 14.63 9.07
N GLU A 89 6.16 14.88 8.78
CA GLU A 89 6.60 15.21 7.44
C GLU A 89 6.52 13.96 6.55
N THR A 90 5.91 14.10 5.39
CA THR A 90 5.85 13.01 4.41
C THR A 90 6.99 13.14 3.41
N LEU A 91 7.77 12.08 3.25
CA LEU A 91 8.88 11.98 2.32
C LEU A 91 8.58 10.89 1.29
N LYS A 92 8.70 11.22 0.01
CA LYS A 92 8.70 10.21 -1.07
C LYS A 92 10.13 9.90 -1.43
N ILE A 93 10.43 8.61 -1.54
CA ILE A 93 11.73 8.11 -1.97
C ILE A 93 11.56 7.18 -3.16
N GLU A 94 12.53 7.20 -4.05
CA GLU A 94 12.71 6.20 -5.10
C GLU A 94 14.10 5.57 -4.94
N LEU A 95 14.14 4.25 -5.01
CA LEU A 95 15.33 3.44 -4.89
C LEU A 95 15.53 2.67 -6.19
N VAL A 96 16.74 2.67 -6.71
CA VAL A 96 17.13 1.84 -7.85
C VAL A 96 18.47 1.19 -7.52
N GLY A 97 18.57 -0.11 -7.71
CA GLY A 97 19.81 -0.84 -7.49
C GLY A 97 19.78 -2.19 -8.19
N GLN A 98 20.91 -2.90 -8.16
CA GLN A 98 20.96 -4.28 -8.65
C GLN A 98 20.08 -5.16 -7.77
N ASP A 99 19.23 -5.99 -8.40
CA ASP A 99 18.35 -6.90 -7.65
C ASP A 99 19.16 -7.97 -6.93
N ARG A 100 18.84 -8.15 -5.66
CA ARG A 100 19.43 -9.18 -4.83
C ARG A 100 18.51 -9.57 -3.66
N PRO A 101 18.59 -10.83 -3.20
CA PRO A 101 17.84 -11.26 -2.01
C PRO A 101 18.16 -10.38 -0.80
N GLY A 102 17.11 -9.92 -0.11
CA GLY A 102 17.23 -9.18 1.14
C GLY A 102 17.25 -7.66 1.01
N ILE A 103 17.22 -7.07 -0.18
CA ILE A 103 17.26 -5.61 -0.38
C ILE A 103 16.13 -4.89 0.37
N VAL A 104 14.91 -5.41 0.34
CA VAL A 104 13.78 -4.82 1.09
C VAL A 104 14.02 -4.87 2.59
N ARG A 105 14.57 -6.00 3.10
CA ARG A 105 14.92 -6.13 4.52
C ARG A 105 15.96 -5.10 4.95
N GLU A 106 16.96 -4.87 4.13
CA GLU A 106 18.03 -3.90 4.44
C GLU A 106 17.48 -2.46 4.47
N VAL A 107 16.69 -2.09 3.47
CA VAL A 107 16.02 -0.78 3.43
C VAL A 107 15.14 -0.57 4.66
N THR A 108 14.29 -1.53 4.99
CA THR A 108 13.40 -1.41 6.15
C THR A 108 14.16 -1.43 7.47
N ALA A 109 15.25 -2.20 7.58
CA ALA A 109 16.11 -2.24 8.76
C ALA A 109 16.88 -0.92 8.98
N ALA A 110 17.22 -0.20 7.93
CA ALA A 110 17.85 1.13 8.05
C ALA A 110 16.87 2.20 8.55
N LEU A 111 15.59 2.10 8.17
CA LEU A 111 14.55 3.06 8.56
C LEU A 111 13.99 2.81 9.96
N ALA A 112 13.92 1.57 10.40
CA ALA A 112 13.30 1.18 11.66
C ALA A 112 13.91 1.87 12.92
N PRO A 113 15.24 1.99 13.08
CA PRO A 113 15.84 2.67 14.24
C PRO A 113 15.50 4.15 14.30
N LEU A 114 15.16 4.78 13.18
CA LEU A 114 14.75 6.18 13.11
C LEU A 114 13.26 6.35 13.47
N GLY A 115 12.52 5.28 13.65
CA GLY A 115 11.07 5.33 13.89
C GLY A 115 10.27 5.82 12.68
N VAL A 116 10.86 5.78 11.49
CA VAL A 116 10.20 6.16 10.23
C VAL A 116 9.17 5.10 9.87
N ASN A 117 7.94 5.52 9.60
CA ASN A 117 6.88 4.63 9.13
C ASN A 117 6.82 4.62 7.61
N ILE A 118 6.66 3.43 7.04
CA ILE A 118 6.41 3.25 5.60
C ILE A 118 4.90 3.20 5.41
N GLU A 119 4.33 4.25 4.82
CA GLU A 119 2.89 4.37 4.56
C GLU A 119 2.48 3.65 3.27
N ASP A 120 3.37 3.65 2.29
CA ASP A 120 3.16 3.04 0.99
C ASP A 120 4.49 2.51 0.45
N LEU A 121 4.48 1.34 -0.17
CA LEU A 121 5.66 0.71 -0.76
C LEU A 121 5.27 -0.04 -2.02
N VAL A 122 5.78 0.41 -3.14
CA VAL A 122 5.65 -0.28 -4.43
C VAL A 122 7.03 -0.73 -4.88
N THR A 123 7.19 -2.00 -5.19
CA THR A 123 8.45 -2.57 -5.67
C THR A 123 8.26 -3.29 -6.99
N SER A 124 9.28 -3.26 -7.83
CA SER A 124 9.31 -4.01 -9.08
C SER A 124 10.73 -4.42 -9.42
N THR A 125 10.85 -5.40 -10.28
CA THR A 125 12.12 -5.76 -10.92
C THR A 125 12.00 -5.59 -12.42
N GLU A 126 13.03 -5.05 -13.05
CA GLU A 126 13.10 -4.86 -14.51
C GLU A 126 14.48 -5.21 -15.04
N ASN A 127 14.55 -5.63 -16.31
CA ASN A 127 15.85 -5.85 -16.94
C ASN A 127 16.48 -4.51 -17.32
N SER A 128 17.75 -4.32 -16.96
CA SER A 128 18.53 -3.18 -17.42
C SER A 128 18.63 -3.19 -18.94
N ALA A 129 18.32 -2.07 -19.57
CA ALA A 129 18.39 -1.93 -21.04
C ALA A 129 19.81 -2.08 -21.60
N TRP A 130 20.85 -1.93 -20.78
CA TRP A 130 22.26 -1.91 -21.20
C TRP A 130 23.04 -3.14 -20.79
N SER A 131 22.86 -3.63 -19.57
CA SER A 131 23.62 -4.78 -19.03
C SER A 131 22.88 -6.09 -19.09
N GLY A 132 21.55 -6.07 -19.24
CA GLY A 132 20.69 -7.25 -19.12
C GLY A 132 20.57 -7.75 -17.68
N GLU A 133 21.18 -7.08 -16.71
CA GLU A 133 21.04 -7.40 -15.29
C GLU A 133 19.68 -6.99 -14.76
N LEU A 134 19.21 -7.71 -13.75
CA LEU A 134 17.94 -7.40 -13.10
C LEU A 134 18.12 -6.23 -12.12
N LEU A 135 17.35 -5.18 -12.33
CA LEU A 135 17.30 -4.02 -11.46
C LEU A 135 16.08 -4.10 -10.54
N PHE A 136 16.30 -3.85 -9.26
CA PHE A 136 15.26 -3.60 -8.28
C PHE A 136 14.90 -2.11 -8.28
N ARG A 137 13.60 -1.82 -8.30
CA ARG A 137 13.06 -0.48 -8.08
C ARG A 137 12.09 -0.50 -6.91
N ALA A 138 12.15 0.53 -6.09
CA ALA A 138 11.16 0.77 -5.07
C ALA A 138 10.75 2.25 -5.04
N ALA A 139 9.46 2.50 -4.93
CA ALA A 139 8.91 3.80 -4.61
C ALA A 139 8.20 3.68 -3.26
N ALA A 140 8.52 4.55 -2.33
CA ALA A 140 7.92 4.53 -1.01
C ALA A 140 7.49 5.93 -0.54
N ARG A 141 6.41 5.95 0.24
CA ARG A 141 5.97 7.11 1.00
C ARG A 141 6.25 6.85 2.47
N LEU A 142 7.05 7.71 3.05
CA LEU A 142 7.50 7.61 4.43
C LEU A 142 6.88 8.71 5.27
N SER A 143 6.52 8.39 6.51
CA SER A 143 6.10 9.35 7.53
C SER A 143 7.22 9.48 8.56
N LEU A 144 7.75 10.70 8.70
CA LEU A 144 8.87 10.98 9.56
C LEU A 144 8.39 11.50 10.93
N PRO A 145 8.87 10.92 12.04
CA PRO A 145 8.67 11.51 13.36
C PRO A 145 9.26 12.93 13.40
N ALA A 146 8.67 13.82 14.19
CA ALA A 146 9.05 15.23 14.25
C ALA A 146 10.54 15.50 14.58
N GLN A 147 11.19 14.57 15.27
CA GLN A 147 12.61 14.65 15.63
C GLN A 147 13.56 14.15 14.54
N VAL A 148 13.05 13.49 13.50
CA VAL A 148 13.85 12.89 12.41
C VAL A 148 13.90 13.85 11.24
N LYS A 149 15.10 14.18 10.82
CA LYS A 149 15.36 15.01 9.64
C LYS A 149 15.58 14.15 8.41
N ARG A 150 15.31 14.73 7.26
CA ARG A 150 15.51 14.09 5.94
C ARG A 150 16.91 13.56 5.74
N ASP A 151 17.92 14.36 6.12
CA ASP A 151 19.33 14.00 5.97
C ASP A 151 19.67 12.71 6.72
N GLN A 152 19.06 12.49 7.89
CA GLN A 152 19.25 11.24 8.65
C GLN A 152 18.68 10.02 7.92
N VAL A 153 17.55 10.19 7.23
CA VAL A 153 16.96 9.13 6.39
C VAL A 153 17.85 8.86 5.18
N GLN A 154 18.36 9.92 4.56
CA GLN A 154 19.28 9.83 3.44
C GLN A 154 20.55 9.10 3.83
N ASP A 155 21.24 9.54 4.87
CA ASP A 155 22.45 8.91 5.37
C ASP A 155 22.26 7.43 5.70
N ALA A 156 21.13 7.09 6.33
CA ALA A 156 20.81 5.71 6.67
C ALA A 156 20.59 4.82 5.44
N LEU A 157 19.97 5.34 4.39
CA LEU A 157 19.75 4.60 3.14
C LEU A 157 21.02 4.50 2.29
N GLU A 158 21.81 5.57 2.19
CA GLU A 158 23.10 5.57 1.49
C GLU A 158 24.12 4.63 2.14
N ALA A 159 24.03 4.43 3.47
CA ALA A 159 24.88 3.50 4.19
C ALA A 159 24.63 2.02 3.87
N ILE A 160 23.50 1.67 3.24
CA ILE A 160 23.15 0.27 2.94
C ILE A 160 24.09 -0.30 1.89
N SER A 161 24.32 0.42 0.79
CA SER A 161 25.21 -0.01 -0.30
C SER A 161 25.51 1.16 -1.23
N ALA A 162 26.76 1.23 -1.68
CA ALA A 162 27.16 2.15 -2.76
C ALA A 162 26.52 1.80 -4.12
N GLU A 163 25.86 0.66 -4.22
CA GLU A 163 25.20 0.18 -5.45
C GLU A 163 23.71 0.54 -5.51
N ILE A 164 23.16 1.12 -4.44
CA ILE A 164 21.77 1.59 -4.39
C ILE A 164 21.77 3.10 -4.61
N ILE A 165 21.15 3.52 -5.70
CA ILE A 165 20.88 4.94 -5.97
C ILE A 165 19.56 5.28 -5.29
N VAL A 166 19.58 6.33 -4.47
CA VAL A 166 18.39 6.81 -3.76
C VAL A 166 18.07 8.21 -4.27
N ASP A 167 16.91 8.34 -4.91
CA ASP A 167 16.37 9.64 -5.29
C ASP A 167 15.27 10.06 -4.30
N PHE A 168 15.34 11.30 -3.86
CA PHE A 168 14.38 11.87 -2.92
C PHE A 168 13.49 12.89 -3.63
N THR A 169 12.20 12.60 -3.70
CA THR A 169 11.22 13.57 -4.15
C THR A 169 10.42 14.09 -2.95
N PHE A 170 10.55 15.38 -2.70
CA PHE A 170 9.89 16.03 -1.57
C PHE A 170 8.49 16.48 -1.96
N THR A 171 7.49 15.96 -1.29
CA THR A 171 6.14 16.51 -1.36
C THR A 171 5.89 17.20 -0.03
N ALA A 172 5.81 18.54 -0.04
CA ALA A 172 5.38 19.27 1.13
C ALA A 172 3.96 18.78 1.49
N ALA A 173 3.73 18.54 2.79
CA ALA A 173 2.40 18.24 3.26
C ALA A 173 1.45 19.34 2.76
N ALA A 174 0.43 18.95 2.00
CA ALA A 174 -0.65 19.86 1.67
C ALA A 174 -1.30 20.30 2.99
N ARG A 175 -1.32 21.63 3.23
CA ARG A 175 -2.01 22.23 4.38
C ARG A 175 -3.51 22.08 4.25
#